data_f8e5c27b69df61ff990a8b9d00ba2bc8
#
_entry.id   f8e5c27b69df61ff990a8b9d00ba2bc8
#
_cell.length_a   1.000
_cell.length_b   1.000
_cell.length_c   1.000
_cell.angle_alpha   90.00
_cell.angle_beta   90.00
_cell.angle_gamma   90.00
#
_symmetry.space_group_name_H-M   'P 1'
#
loop_
_entity.id
_entity.type
_entity.pdbx_description
1 polymer ?
#
loop_
_entity_poly.entity_id
_entity_poly.type
_entity_poly.pdbx_seq_one_letter_code
_entity_poly.pdbx_strand_id
1 'polypeptide(L)'
;MTHPSKPISPLRQRMLDDMRMRKLSDQTQSHYIRVVVNFTRFLGRSPDTATAEDLRRYQLHMVETGSTRMSLNRTITALRFFFAVTLERPEALAKMSTVREPRKLPVVLSRAEVSRLIEAAAHPKYQAVLSVAYGAGLRASEVVALKVGDIDSTRMTLRIEQGKGRKDRYAMLCPVLLEHLRAWWRFAHAKGKILDGGWLFPGQNPINPLTTRQLNRICHAAAQAARIDKRVSMHTLRHSYATHLLEQKVDVRVIQVLLGHKRLETTALYTQVATEVLREVTSPLESLRASA
;
A
#
# COMPACT_ATOMS: atom_id res chain seq x y z
N MET A 1 -35.11 10.70 -4.43
CA MET A 1 -35.44 9.91 -5.63
C MET A 1 -34.29 8.94 -5.89
N THR A 2 -34.48 7.67 -5.52
CA THR A 2 -33.52 6.59 -5.76
C THR A 2 -33.63 6.19 -7.23
N HIS A 3 -32.58 6.47 -8.00
CA HIS A 3 -32.48 5.93 -9.36
C HIS A 3 -32.54 4.41 -9.28
N PRO A 4 -33.44 3.73 -10.06
CA PRO A 4 -33.47 2.28 -10.12
C PRO A 4 -32.10 1.81 -10.65
N SER A 5 -31.38 1.04 -9.86
CA SER A 5 -30.12 0.41 -10.27
C SER A 5 -30.43 -0.47 -11.48
N LYS A 6 -29.76 -0.21 -12.63
CA LYS A 6 -29.90 -1.09 -13.82
C LYS A 6 -29.66 -2.54 -13.39
N PRO A 7 -30.52 -3.48 -13.83
CA PRO A 7 -30.39 -4.88 -13.47
C PRO A 7 -28.98 -5.38 -13.85
N ILE A 8 -28.35 -6.07 -12.91
CA ILE A 8 -27.02 -6.66 -13.12
C ILE A 8 -27.15 -7.74 -14.17
N SER A 9 -26.34 -7.71 -15.24
CA SER A 9 -26.39 -8.76 -16.26
C SER A 9 -25.97 -10.11 -15.65
N PRO A 10 -26.57 -11.24 -16.15
CA PRO A 10 -26.26 -12.57 -15.64
C PRO A 10 -24.74 -12.88 -15.63
N LEU A 11 -24.06 -12.46 -16.68
CA LEU A 11 -22.60 -12.64 -16.80
C LEU A 11 -21.81 -11.88 -15.72
N ARG A 12 -22.23 -10.64 -15.42
CA ARG A 12 -21.62 -9.86 -14.33
C ARG A 12 -21.89 -10.49 -12.98
N GLN A 13 -23.10 -11.03 -12.77
CA GLN A 13 -23.45 -11.71 -11.53
C GLN A 13 -22.57 -12.96 -11.35
N ARG A 14 -22.46 -13.81 -12.39
CA ARG A 14 -21.58 -14.98 -12.38
C ARG A 14 -20.15 -14.62 -11.99
N MET A 15 -19.57 -13.59 -12.61
CA MET A 15 -18.21 -13.12 -12.27
C MET A 15 -18.10 -12.65 -10.80
N LEU A 16 -19.12 -11.97 -10.28
CA LEU A 16 -19.15 -11.56 -8.86
C LEU A 16 -19.17 -12.78 -7.93
N ASP A 17 -19.96 -13.79 -8.25
CA ASP A 17 -20.07 -15.00 -7.44
C ASP A 17 -18.76 -15.81 -7.48
N ASP A 18 -18.12 -15.92 -8.64
CA ASP A 18 -16.80 -16.52 -8.79
C ASP A 18 -15.74 -15.82 -7.94
N MET A 19 -15.78 -14.48 -7.88
CA MET A 19 -14.87 -13.69 -7.05
C MET A 19 -15.17 -13.86 -5.55
N ARG A 20 -16.46 -13.93 -5.16
CA ARG A 20 -16.90 -14.16 -3.78
C ARG A 20 -16.49 -15.52 -3.25
N MET A 21 -16.69 -16.59 -4.03
CA MET A 21 -16.24 -17.95 -3.71
C MET A 21 -14.73 -17.99 -3.41
N ARG A 22 -13.94 -17.17 -4.10
CA ARG A 22 -12.49 -17.05 -3.89
C ARG A 22 -12.11 -16.02 -2.83
N LYS A 23 -13.10 -15.44 -2.13
CA LYS A 23 -12.93 -14.42 -1.08
C LYS A 23 -12.06 -13.23 -1.53
N LEU A 24 -12.18 -12.79 -2.78
CA LEU A 24 -11.53 -11.59 -3.26
C LEU A 24 -12.11 -10.35 -2.57
N SER A 25 -11.25 -9.38 -2.25
CA SER A 25 -11.68 -8.14 -1.61
C SER A 25 -12.61 -7.33 -2.52
N ASP A 26 -13.51 -6.53 -1.93
CA ASP A 26 -14.46 -5.68 -2.65
C ASP A 26 -13.74 -4.72 -3.62
N GLN A 27 -12.57 -4.22 -3.22
CA GLN A 27 -11.75 -3.38 -4.07
C GLN A 27 -11.24 -4.13 -5.31
N THR A 28 -10.86 -5.39 -5.17
CA THR A 28 -10.44 -6.26 -6.28
C THR A 28 -11.63 -6.55 -7.19
N GLN A 29 -12.78 -6.91 -6.59
CA GLN A 29 -14.01 -7.18 -7.33
C GLN A 29 -14.41 -5.95 -8.17
N SER A 30 -14.48 -4.78 -7.55
CA SER A 30 -14.81 -3.51 -8.23
C SER A 30 -13.84 -3.18 -9.36
N HIS A 31 -12.53 -3.45 -9.15
CA HIS A 31 -11.53 -3.25 -10.18
C HIS A 31 -11.73 -4.20 -11.37
N TYR A 32 -11.92 -5.48 -11.11
CA TYR A 32 -12.10 -6.49 -12.17
C TYR A 32 -13.36 -6.21 -13.00
N ILE A 33 -14.47 -5.91 -12.34
CA ILE A 33 -15.72 -5.51 -13.04
C ILE A 33 -15.48 -4.29 -13.93
N ARG A 34 -14.81 -3.25 -13.41
CA ARG A 34 -14.52 -2.05 -14.20
C ARG A 34 -13.68 -2.36 -15.44
N VAL A 35 -12.70 -3.25 -15.32
CA VAL A 35 -11.86 -3.68 -16.45
C VAL A 35 -12.73 -4.36 -17.53
N VAL A 36 -13.60 -5.30 -17.14
CA VAL A 36 -14.48 -5.98 -18.10
C VAL A 36 -15.46 -4.99 -18.75
N VAL A 37 -16.00 -4.04 -18.00
CA VAL A 37 -16.87 -2.98 -18.55
C VAL A 37 -16.12 -2.12 -19.56
N ASN A 38 -14.88 -1.74 -19.29
CA ASN A 38 -14.07 -0.97 -20.23
C ASN A 38 -13.74 -1.77 -21.49
N PHE A 39 -13.43 -3.06 -21.35
CA PHE A 39 -13.21 -3.96 -22.46
C PHE A 39 -14.49 -4.12 -23.32
N THR A 40 -15.65 -4.28 -22.68
CA THR A 40 -16.97 -4.34 -23.37
C THR A 40 -17.23 -3.08 -24.20
N ARG A 41 -16.92 -1.90 -23.64
CA ARG A 41 -17.06 -0.64 -24.40
C ARG A 41 -16.15 -0.58 -25.63
N PHE A 42 -14.92 -1.02 -25.49
CA PHE A 42 -13.97 -1.11 -26.62
C PHE A 42 -14.46 -2.09 -27.68
N LEU A 43 -14.97 -3.25 -27.26
CA LEU A 43 -15.43 -4.32 -28.14
C LEU A 43 -16.73 -3.98 -28.89
N GLY A 44 -17.60 -3.15 -28.27
CA GLY A 44 -18.90 -2.77 -28.83
C GLY A 44 -19.98 -3.88 -28.80
N ARG A 45 -19.65 -5.06 -28.21
CA ARG A 45 -20.53 -6.21 -28.07
C ARG A 45 -20.27 -6.97 -26.77
N SER A 46 -21.01 -8.03 -26.50
CA SER A 46 -20.85 -8.81 -25.27
C SER A 46 -19.43 -9.41 -25.16
N PRO A 47 -18.77 -9.27 -23.98
CA PRO A 47 -17.36 -9.65 -23.83
C PRO A 47 -17.12 -11.17 -23.91
N ASP A 48 -18.12 -12.01 -23.72
CA ASP A 48 -18.05 -13.47 -23.87
C ASP A 48 -17.89 -13.89 -25.35
N THR A 49 -18.27 -13.03 -26.30
CA THR A 49 -18.09 -13.28 -27.74
C THR A 49 -16.69 -12.92 -28.26
N ALA A 50 -15.82 -12.39 -27.40
CA ALA A 50 -14.51 -11.92 -27.82
C ALA A 50 -13.57 -13.08 -28.22
N THR A 51 -12.77 -12.79 -29.23
CA THR A 51 -11.72 -13.67 -29.76
C THR A 51 -10.34 -13.31 -29.15
N ALA A 52 -9.35 -14.18 -29.34
CA ALA A 52 -7.97 -13.87 -28.95
C ALA A 52 -7.42 -12.62 -29.69
N GLU A 53 -7.90 -12.37 -30.92
CA GLU A 53 -7.50 -11.18 -31.68
C GLU A 53 -8.11 -9.89 -31.12
N ASP A 54 -9.35 -9.94 -30.65
CA ASP A 54 -10.00 -8.79 -29.98
C ASP A 54 -9.24 -8.39 -28.71
N LEU A 55 -8.80 -9.37 -27.92
CA LEU A 55 -7.99 -9.13 -26.72
C LEU A 55 -6.60 -8.55 -27.05
N ARG A 56 -5.96 -9.04 -28.12
CA ARG A 56 -4.70 -8.48 -28.64
C ARG A 56 -4.90 -7.01 -29.07
N ARG A 57 -5.94 -6.73 -29.83
CA ARG A 57 -6.28 -5.36 -30.26
C ARG A 57 -6.58 -4.44 -29.08
N TYR A 58 -7.25 -4.94 -28.05
CA TYR A 58 -7.50 -4.17 -26.84
C TYR A 58 -6.20 -3.85 -26.09
N GLN A 59 -5.28 -4.82 -25.98
CA GLN A 59 -3.96 -4.56 -25.37
C GLN A 59 -3.19 -3.52 -26.16
N LEU A 60 -3.19 -3.59 -27.49
CA LEU A 60 -2.54 -2.61 -28.36
C LEU A 60 -3.15 -1.22 -28.18
N HIS A 61 -4.47 -1.12 -28.19
CA HIS A 61 -5.21 0.13 -27.94
C HIS A 61 -4.82 0.76 -26.58
N MET A 62 -4.67 -0.03 -25.55
CA MET A 62 -4.23 0.47 -24.24
C MET A 62 -2.80 1.01 -24.28
N VAL A 63 -1.91 0.42 -25.08
CA VAL A 63 -0.54 0.91 -25.26
C VAL A 63 -0.57 2.25 -26.03
N GLU A 64 -1.29 2.33 -27.12
CA GLU A 64 -1.43 3.52 -27.97
C GLU A 64 -2.06 4.69 -27.22
N THR A 65 -3.01 4.42 -26.31
CA THR A 65 -3.62 5.42 -25.43
C THR A 65 -2.79 5.78 -24.19
N GLY A 66 -1.52 5.35 -24.13
CA GLY A 66 -0.58 5.73 -23.09
C GLY A 66 -0.78 5.05 -21.74
N SER A 67 -1.45 3.90 -21.68
CA SER A 67 -1.59 3.15 -20.44
C SER A 67 -0.24 2.73 -19.86
N THR A 68 -0.06 2.93 -18.55
CA THR A 68 1.16 2.50 -17.87
C THR A 68 1.28 0.97 -17.84
N ARG A 69 2.53 0.46 -17.78
CA ARG A 69 2.82 -0.99 -17.69
C ARG A 69 2.07 -1.67 -16.54
N MET A 70 2.01 -1.00 -15.38
CA MET A 70 1.23 -1.49 -14.23
C MET A 70 -0.27 -1.58 -14.54
N SER A 71 -0.84 -0.59 -15.24
CA SER A 71 -2.25 -0.61 -15.66
C SER A 71 -2.52 -1.74 -16.63
N LEU A 72 -1.64 -1.95 -17.62
CA LEU A 72 -1.70 -3.06 -18.57
C LEU A 72 -1.73 -4.40 -17.84
N ASN A 73 -0.75 -4.67 -16.96
CA ASN A 73 -0.64 -5.93 -16.23
C ASN A 73 -1.85 -6.19 -15.31
N ARG A 74 -2.39 -5.14 -14.68
CA ARG A 74 -3.62 -5.25 -13.88
C ARG A 74 -4.83 -5.58 -14.73
N THR A 75 -4.94 -4.97 -15.90
CA THR A 75 -6.01 -5.26 -16.86
C THR A 75 -5.91 -6.69 -17.37
N ILE A 76 -4.72 -7.14 -17.77
CA ILE A 76 -4.50 -8.52 -18.20
C ILE A 76 -4.87 -9.52 -17.10
N THR A 77 -4.52 -9.23 -15.84
CA THR A 77 -4.89 -10.08 -14.70
C THR A 77 -6.40 -10.18 -14.51
N ALA A 78 -7.11 -9.07 -14.64
CA ALA A 78 -8.59 -9.05 -14.52
C ALA A 78 -9.28 -9.78 -15.68
N LEU A 79 -8.78 -9.58 -16.92
CA LEU A 79 -9.29 -10.30 -18.11
C LEU A 79 -8.96 -11.78 -18.02
N ARG A 80 -7.78 -12.14 -17.50
CA ARG A 80 -7.43 -13.55 -17.26
C ARG A 80 -8.41 -14.20 -16.27
N PHE A 81 -8.79 -13.51 -15.20
CA PHE A 81 -9.82 -14.01 -14.29
C PHE A 81 -11.15 -14.21 -15.03
N PHE A 82 -11.58 -13.23 -15.78
CA PHE A 82 -12.86 -13.27 -16.49
C PHE A 82 -12.91 -14.40 -17.52
N PHE A 83 -11.91 -14.51 -18.40
CA PHE A 83 -11.90 -15.52 -19.45
C PHE A 83 -11.57 -16.93 -18.94
N ALA A 84 -10.59 -17.07 -18.06
CA ALA A 84 -10.16 -18.39 -17.60
C ALA A 84 -11.03 -18.98 -16.49
N VAL A 85 -11.64 -18.11 -15.63
CA VAL A 85 -12.43 -18.58 -14.49
C VAL A 85 -13.92 -18.47 -14.75
N THR A 86 -14.40 -17.29 -15.17
CA THR A 86 -15.85 -17.07 -15.33
C THR A 86 -16.40 -17.66 -16.62
N LEU A 87 -15.64 -17.58 -17.70
CA LEU A 87 -16.06 -18.11 -19.01
C LEU A 87 -15.50 -19.50 -19.32
N GLU A 88 -14.50 -19.97 -18.56
CA GLU A 88 -13.80 -21.25 -18.78
C GLU A 88 -13.15 -21.33 -20.18
N ARG A 89 -12.68 -20.17 -20.69
CA ARG A 89 -12.07 -19.99 -22.01
C ARG A 89 -10.65 -19.43 -21.93
N PRO A 90 -9.69 -20.14 -21.29
CA PRO A 90 -8.32 -19.67 -21.14
C PRO A 90 -7.59 -19.45 -22.47
N GLU A 91 -7.97 -20.16 -23.53
CA GLU A 91 -7.41 -20.05 -24.89
C GLU A 91 -7.61 -18.65 -25.50
N ALA A 92 -8.65 -17.94 -25.11
CA ALA A 92 -8.90 -16.56 -25.56
C ALA A 92 -7.73 -15.62 -25.20
N LEU A 93 -6.96 -15.95 -24.18
CA LEU A 93 -5.83 -15.14 -23.69
C LEU A 93 -4.50 -15.44 -24.39
N ALA A 94 -4.48 -16.36 -25.35
CA ALA A 94 -3.24 -16.85 -26.01
C ALA A 94 -2.39 -15.71 -26.62
N LYS A 95 -3.02 -14.62 -27.05
CA LYS A 95 -2.34 -13.48 -27.67
C LYS A 95 -2.07 -12.32 -26.71
N MET A 96 -2.43 -12.43 -25.41
CA MET A 96 -2.14 -11.42 -24.39
C MET A 96 -0.85 -11.73 -23.64
N SER A 97 0.03 -10.76 -23.52
CA SER A 97 1.28 -10.89 -22.79
C SER A 97 1.45 -9.81 -21.73
N THR A 98 1.97 -10.21 -20.57
CA THR A 98 2.35 -9.27 -19.52
C THR A 98 3.61 -8.49 -19.90
N VAL A 99 3.67 -7.23 -19.53
CA VAL A 99 4.81 -6.35 -19.79
C VAL A 99 5.75 -6.34 -18.60
N ARG A 100 7.03 -6.60 -18.83
CA ARG A 100 8.05 -6.53 -17.76
C ARG A 100 8.16 -5.12 -17.21
N GLU A 101 7.98 -4.98 -15.90
CA GLU A 101 8.17 -3.71 -15.20
C GLU A 101 9.62 -3.63 -14.70
N PRO A 102 10.37 -2.55 -15.03
CA PRO A 102 11.67 -2.31 -14.42
C PRO A 102 11.47 -2.03 -12.92
N ARG A 103 12.24 -2.70 -12.08
CA ARG A 103 12.26 -2.41 -10.65
C ARG A 103 12.97 -1.07 -10.44
N LYS A 104 12.26 -0.10 -9.88
CA LYS A 104 12.84 1.18 -9.44
C LYS A 104 13.24 1.05 -7.99
N LEU A 105 14.38 1.63 -7.63
CA LEU A 105 14.77 1.76 -6.24
C LEU A 105 13.74 2.59 -5.48
N PRO A 106 13.40 2.22 -4.24
CA PRO A 106 12.46 2.98 -3.43
C PRO A 106 13.04 4.36 -3.09
N VAL A 107 12.17 5.36 -3.06
CA VAL A 107 12.51 6.68 -2.52
C VAL A 107 12.60 6.56 -1.00
N VAL A 108 13.73 7.00 -0.44
CA VAL A 108 13.99 7.03 0.99
C VAL A 108 14.21 8.48 1.42
N LEU A 109 13.60 8.87 2.53
CA LEU A 109 13.85 10.15 3.21
C LEU A 109 15.00 9.98 4.21
N SER A 110 15.81 10.99 4.37
CA SER A 110 16.75 11.06 5.50
C SER A 110 15.99 11.24 6.80
N ARG A 111 16.65 10.97 7.94
CA ARG A 111 16.06 11.18 9.28
C ARG A 111 15.62 12.62 9.49
N ALA A 112 16.43 13.58 9.03
CA ALA A 112 16.12 15.01 9.08
C ALA A 112 14.90 15.37 8.21
N GLU A 113 14.76 14.78 7.01
CA GLU A 113 13.58 14.97 6.17
C GLU A 113 12.32 14.40 6.83
N VAL A 114 12.41 13.25 7.50
CA VAL A 114 11.28 12.65 8.24
C VAL A 114 10.86 13.55 9.41
N SER A 115 11.82 14.10 10.19
CA SER A 115 11.52 15.04 11.28
C SER A 115 10.77 16.25 10.75
N ARG A 116 11.32 16.93 9.74
CA ARG A 116 10.66 18.07 9.11
C ARG A 116 9.26 17.75 8.57
N LEU A 117 9.09 16.56 7.98
CA LEU A 117 7.79 16.11 7.46
C LEU A 117 6.74 16.01 8.57
N ILE A 118 7.10 15.44 9.72
CA ILE A 118 6.20 15.27 10.86
C ILE A 118 5.89 16.63 11.49
N GLU A 119 6.91 17.46 11.70
CA GLU A 119 6.80 18.80 12.29
C GLU A 119 5.96 19.76 11.43
N ALA A 120 6.10 19.68 10.11
CA ALA A 120 5.33 20.50 9.16
C ALA A 120 3.86 20.09 9.03
N ALA A 121 3.45 18.97 9.65
CA ALA A 121 2.03 18.59 9.64
C ALA A 121 1.20 19.52 10.51
N ALA A 122 0.21 20.18 9.89
CA ALA A 122 -0.53 21.33 10.45
C ALA A 122 -1.43 21.00 11.67
N HIS A 123 -1.57 19.72 12.07
CA HIS A 123 -2.50 19.32 13.13
C HIS A 123 -1.94 18.15 13.93
N PRO A 124 -2.11 18.11 15.27
CA PRO A 124 -1.59 17.00 16.12
C PRO A 124 -2.00 15.60 15.65
N LYS A 125 -3.21 15.43 15.13
CA LYS A 125 -3.66 14.18 14.50
C LYS A 125 -2.75 13.78 13.36
N TYR A 126 -2.34 14.73 12.51
CA TYR A 126 -1.55 14.44 11.33
C TYR A 126 -0.10 14.13 11.70
N GLN A 127 0.44 14.81 12.70
CA GLN A 127 1.73 14.49 13.28
C GLN A 127 1.74 13.07 13.85
N ALA A 128 0.75 12.71 14.67
CA ALA A 128 0.61 11.38 15.24
C ALA A 128 0.46 10.29 14.17
N VAL A 129 -0.35 10.54 13.11
CA VAL A 129 -0.53 9.61 11.99
C VAL A 129 0.78 9.36 11.24
N LEU A 130 1.56 10.41 10.93
CA LEU A 130 2.84 10.27 10.23
C LEU A 130 3.89 9.62 11.13
N SER A 131 3.88 9.94 12.45
CA SER A 131 4.75 9.31 13.44
C SER A 131 4.51 7.80 13.55
N VAL A 132 3.25 7.35 13.56
CA VAL A 132 2.91 5.90 13.53
C VAL A 132 3.38 5.25 12.23
N ALA A 133 3.13 5.91 11.09
CA ALA A 133 3.50 5.36 9.81
C ALA A 133 5.01 5.13 9.67
N TYR A 134 5.82 6.05 10.19
CA TYR A 134 7.26 5.93 10.22
C TYR A 134 7.74 5.10 11.43
N GLY A 135 7.34 5.43 12.65
CA GLY A 135 7.88 4.82 13.87
C GLY A 135 7.56 3.34 14.07
N ALA A 136 6.48 2.85 13.44
CA ALA A 136 6.10 1.44 13.45
C ALA A 136 6.11 0.79 12.06
N GLY A 137 6.49 1.53 11.02
CA GLY A 137 6.59 1.04 9.64
C GLY A 137 5.26 0.54 9.05
N LEU A 138 4.13 1.10 9.45
CA LEU A 138 2.81 0.60 9.06
C LEU A 138 2.41 0.96 7.63
N ARG A 139 1.56 0.12 7.02
CA ARG A 139 0.89 0.45 5.74
C ARG A 139 -0.20 1.48 5.98
N ALA A 140 -0.51 2.29 4.96
CA ALA A 140 -1.58 3.28 5.04
C ALA A 140 -2.92 2.68 5.51
N SER A 141 -3.27 1.48 5.06
CA SER A 141 -4.48 0.77 5.48
C SER A 141 -4.42 0.31 6.94
N GLU A 142 -3.24 -0.07 7.43
CA GLU A 142 -3.02 -0.47 8.82
C GLU A 142 -3.12 0.75 9.74
N VAL A 143 -2.52 1.88 9.36
CA VAL A 143 -2.58 3.13 10.15
C VAL A 143 -4.01 3.61 10.35
N VAL A 144 -4.83 3.64 9.29
CA VAL A 144 -6.21 4.12 9.40
C VAL A 144 -7.13 3.15 10.12
N ALA A 145 -6.76 1.87 10.20
CA ALA A 145 -7.52 0.83 10.88
C ALA A 145 -7.18 0.67 12.37
N LEU A 146 -6.20 1.43 12.91
CA LEU A 146 -5.84 1.37 14.32
C LEU A 146 -6.98 1.87 15.21
N LYS A 147 -7.22 1.14 16.29
CA LYS A 147 -8.10 1.51 17.38
C LYS A 147 -7.30 1.91 18.62
N VAL A 148 -7.93 2.60 19.55
CA VAL A 148 -7.29 2.97 20.82
C VAL A 148 -6.82 1.72 21.59
N GLY A 149 -7.63 0.66 21.59
CA GLY A 149 -7.32 -0.61 22.28
C GLY A 149 -6.21 -1.44 21.61
N ASP A 150 -5.69 -1.05 20.45
CA ASP A 150 -4.57 -1.73 19.82
C ASP A 150 -3.20 -1.29 20.37
N ILE A 151 -3.20 -0.29 21.25
CA ILE A 151 -1.97 0.23 21.88
C ILE A 151 -1.74 -0.50 23.21
N ASP A 152 -0.73 -1.36 23.25
CA ASP A 152 -0.26 -1.97 24.48
C ASP A 152 0.96 -1.21 25.02
N SER A 153 0.72 -0.27 25.92
CA SER A 153 1.79 0.54 26.52
C SER A 153 2.61 -0.22 27.55
N THR A 154 2.14 -1.35 28.04
CA THR A 154 2.88 -2.21 28.99
C THR A 154 3.91 -3.05 28.24
N ARG A 155 3.51 -3.64 27.13
CA ARG A 155 4.41 -4.46 26.27
C ARG A 155 5.14 -3.64 25.22
N MET A 156 4.85 -2.34 25.10
CA MET A 156 5.39 -1.45 24.08
C MET A 156 5.18 -1.99 22.67
N THR A 157 3.93 -2.40 22.36
CA THR A 157 3.55 -2.94 21.07
C THR A 157 2.26 -2.32 20.55
N LEU A 158 2.11 -2.35 19.22
CA LEU A 158 0.86 -2.04 18.49
C LEU A 158 0.33 -3.34 17.88
N ARG A 159 -0.91 -3.70 18.19
CA ARG A 159 -1.59 -4.82 17.56
C ARG A 159 -2.12 -4.39 16.19
N ILE A 160 -1.76 -5.09 15.15
CA ILE A 160 -2.22 -4.85 13.78
C ILE A 160 -3.16 -5.99 13.40
N GLU A 161 -4.46 -5.73 13.47
CA GLU A 161 -5.49 -6.68 13.05
C GLU A 161 -5.56 -6.77 11.53
N GLN A 162 -5.74 -7.98 11.01
CA GLN A 162 -6.01 -8.27 9.59
C GLN A 162 -5.06 -7.56 8.60
N GLY A 163 -3.79 -7.52 8.90
CA GLY A 163 -2.76 -7.04 7.98
C GLY A 163 -2.85 -7.74 6.60
N LYS A 164 -1.93 -7.46 5.68
CA LYS A 164 -1.94 -8.04 4.33
C LYS A 164 -2.01 -9.58 4.38
N GLY A 165 -3.16 -10.13 3.94
CA GLY A 165 -3.46 -11.57 3.97
C GLY A 165 -4.19 -12.02 5.24
N ARG A 166 -4.86 -11.12 5.97
CA ARG A 166 -5.68 -11.40 7.16
C ARG A 166 -4.92 -12.08 8.30
N LYS A 167 -3.62 -11.74 8.47
CA LYS A 167 -2.82 -12.20 9.59
C LYS A 167 -2.57 -11.05 10.54
N ASP A 168 -2.82 -11.28 11.81
CA ASP A 168 -2.50 -10.37 12.88
C ASP A 168 -0.98 -10.38 13.12
N ARG A 169 -0.43 -9.25 13.53
CA ARG A 169 0.96 -9.10 13.95
C ARG A 169 1.10 -7.98 14.95
N TYR A 170 2.20 -7.98 15.66
CA TYR A 170 2.60 -6.86 16.49
C TYR A 170 3.62 -5.99 15.74
N ALA A 171 3.52 -4.68 15.95
CA ALA A 171 4.52 -3.72 15.51
C ALA A 171 5.14 -3.04 16.73
N MET A 172 6.33 -2.51 16.57
CA MET A 172 7.08 -1.84 17.64
C MET A 172 6.42 -0.51 18.02
N LEU A 173 6.34 -0.24 19.32
CA LEU A 173 5.92 1.03 19.89
C LEU A 173 7.09 1.57 20.73
N CYS A 174 7.80 2.59 20.22
CA CYS A 174 8.85 3.23 21.00
C CYS A 174 8.27 4.32 21.94
N PRO A 175 8.99 4.70 23.02
CA PRO A 175 8.51 5.69 24.00
C PRO A 175 8.09 7.02 23.34
N VAL A 176 8.87 7.55 22.42
CA VAL A 176 8.56 8.80 21.70
C VAL A 176 7.27 8.68 20.90
N LEU A 177 7.03 7.55 20.23
CA LEU A 177 5.77 7.31 19.51
C LEU A 177 4.59 7.26 20.48
N LEU A 178 4.75 6.58 21.62
CA LEU A 178 3.71 6.51 22.64
C LEU A 178 3.35 7.91 23.19
N GLU A 179 4.33 8.79 23.38
CA GLU A 179 4.08 10.17 23.78
C GLU A 179 3.28 10.96 22.73
N HIS A 180 3.63 10.86 21.47
CA HIS A 180 2.86 11.49 20.38
C HIS A 180 1.41 10.96 20.34
N LEU A 181 1.23 9.65 20.52
CA LEU A 181 -0.10 9.05 20.54
C LEU A 181 -0.92 9.49 21.76
N ARG A 182 -0.30 9.59 22.94
CA ARG A 182 -0.96 10.08 24.16
C ARG A 182 -1.33 11.56 24.02
N ALA A 183 -0.46 12.39 23.46
CA ALA A 183 -0.74 13.81 23.21
C ALA A 183 -1.93 13.97 22.26
N TRP A 184 -1.94 13.23 21.14
CA TRP A 184 -3.08 13.20 20.23
C TRP A 184 -4.35 12.70 20.93
N TRP A 185 -4.29 11.60 21.67
CA TRP A 185 -5.46 11.03 22.36
C TRP A 185 -6.07 12.01 23.35
N ARG A 186 -5.26 12.65 24.23
CA ARG A 186 -5.74 13.67 25.18
C ARG A 186 -6.44 14.83 24.45
N PHE A 187 -5.83 15.35 23.41
CA PHE A 187 -6.40 16.43 22.62
C PHE A 187 -7.74 16.04 21.98
N ALA A 188 -7.82 14.85 21.41
CA ALA A 188 -9.00 14.40 20.70
C ALA A 188 -10.12 13.95 21.62
N HIS A 189 -9.78 13.29 22.72
CA HIS A 189 -10.73 12.88 23.77
C HIS A 189 -11.39 14.08 24.43
N ALA A 190 -10.62 15.10 24.83
CA ALA A 190 -11.15 16.34 25.39
C ALA A 190 -12.12 17.08 24.46
N LYS A 191 -12.06 16.84 23.16
CA LYS A 191 -12.96 17.40 22.15
C LYS A 191 -14.07 16.44 21.69
N GLY A 192 -14.24 15.30 22.34
CA GLY A 192 -15.22 14.28 21.94
C GLY A 192 -15.01 13.70 20.55
N LYS A 193 -13.75 13.76 20.03
CA LYS A 193 -13.41 13.30 18.68
C LYS A 193 -13.08 11.81 18.63
N ILE A 194 -12.73 11.18 19.74
CA ILE A 194 -12.45 9.74 19.88
C ILE A 194 -13.54 9.11 20.75
N LEU A 195 -14.18 8.08 20.23
CA LEU A 195 -15.16 7.28 20.94
C LEU A 195 -14.45 6.19 21.76
N ASP A 196 -15.06 5.73 22.85
CA ASP A 196 -14.53 4.65 23.66
C ASP A 196 -14.38 3.37 22.80
N GLY A 197 -13.19 2.77 22.83
CA GLY A 197 -12.85 1.63 21.96
C GLY A 197 -12.84 1.93 20.46
N GLY A 198 -13.04 3.19 20.07
CA GLY A 198 -13.13 3.66 18.69
C GLY A 198 -11.79 3.76 17.96
N TRP A 199 -11.86 4.34 16.76
CA TRP A 199 -10.69 4.53 15.91
C TRP A 199 -9.69 5.50 16.53
N LEU A 200 -8.42 5.13 16.51
CA LEU A 200 -7.33 6.02 16.95
C LEU A 200 -7.26 7.29 16.08
N PHE A 201 -7.54 7.14 14.80
CA PHE A 201 -7.58 8.23 13.82
C PHE A 201 -8.95 8.31 13.14
N PRO A 202 -9.96 8.89 13.81
CA PRO A 202 -11.31 9.01 13.24
C PRO A 202 -11.34 9.95 12.03
N GLY A 203 -12.33 9.77 11.17
CA GLY A 203 -12.66 10.68 10.06
C GLY A 203 -13.29 12.01 10.54
N GLN A 204 -14.08 12.63 9.69
CA GLN A 204 -14.95 13.75 10.08
C GLN A 204 -16.05 13.28 11.04
N ASN A 205 -16.70 12.16 10.70
CA ASN A 205 -17.59 11.45 11.61
C ASN A 205 -16.75 10.46 12.44
N PRO A 206 -16.75 10.53 13.78
CA PRO A 206 -15.98 9.67 14.65
C PRO A 206 -16.29 8.18 14.52
N ILE A 207 -17.47 7.80 14.03
CA ILE A 207 -17.89 6.41 13.78
C ILE A 207 -17.02 5.78 12.68
N ASN A 208 -16.51 6.59 11.74
CA ASN A 208 -15.71 6.12 10.61
C ASN A 208 -14.23 6.47 10.79
N PRO A 209 -13.31 5.61 10.35
CA PRO A 209 -11.89 5.92 10.37
C PRO A 209 -11.52 6.98 9.32
N LEU A 210 -10.36 7.57 9.50
CA LEU A 210 -9.67 8.32 8.45
C LEU A 210 -9.49 7.43 7.21
N THR A 211 -9.77 7.95 6.02
CA THR A 211 -9.57 7.17 4.79
C THR A 211 -8.11 7.20 4.34
N THR A 212 -7.66 6.13 3.67
CA THR A 212 -6.31 6.09 3.08
C THR A 212 -6.08 7.21 2.06
N ARG A 213 -7.14 7.69 1.39
CA ARG A 213 -7.07 8.83 0.46
C ARG A 213 -6.79 10.13 1.21
N GLN A 214 -7.47 10.37 2.33
CA GLN A 214 -7.21 11.53 3.19
C GLN A 214 -5.80 11.46 3.77
N LEU A 215 -5.38 10.28 4.24
CA LEU A 215 -4.03 10.05 4.77
C LEU A 215 -2.94 10.38 3.74
N ASN A 216 -3.10 9.95 2.49
CA ASN A 216 -2.15 10.33 1.43
C ASN A 216 -2.14 11.83 1.15
N ARG A 217 -3.31 12.52 1.17
CA ARG A 217 -3.35 13.99 1.02
C ARG A 217 -2.62 14.70 2.16
N ILE A 218 -2.78 14.22 3.39
CA ILE A 218 -2.06 14.75 4.56
C ILE A 218 -0.55 14.61 4.36
N CYS A 219 -0.10 13.43 3.95
CA CYS A 219 1.32 13.15 3.69
C CYS A 219 1.90 14.08 2.61
N HIS A 220 1.17 14.28 1.51
CA HIS A 220 1.60 15.17 0.43
C HIS A 220 1.64 16.64 0.88
N ALA A 221 0.62 17.11 1.61
CA ALA A 221 0.57 18.49 2.13
C ALA A 221 1.73 18.75 3.12
N ALA A 222 2.02 17.78 4.01
CA ALA A 222 3.15 17.88 4.94
C ALA A 222 4.50 17.90 4.20
N ALA A 223 4.66 17.10 3.13
CA ALA A 223 5.88 17.11 2.32
C ALA A 223 6.11 18.44 1.60
N GLN A 224 5.04 19.05 1.08
CA GLN A 224 5.09 20.39 0.49
C GLN A 224 5.49 21.44 1.53
N ALA A 225 4.84 21.44 2.71
CA ALA A 225 5.13 22.40 3.78
C ALA A 225 6.58 22.22 4.30
N ALA A 226 7.08 21.00 4.36
CA ALA A 226 8.47 20.67 4.73
C ALA A 226 9.50 20.98 3.63
N ARG A 227 9.08 21.45 2.45
CA ARG A 227 9.94 21.69 1.27
C ARG A 227 10.78 20.47 0.91
N ILE A 228 10.15 19.30 0.82
CA ILE A 228 10.80 18.06 0.41
C ILE A 228 10.53 17.84 -1.08
N ASP A 229 11.56 17.93 -1.92
CA ASP A 229 11.43 17.79 -3.38
C ASP A 229 11.19 16.35 -3.84
N LYS A 230 11.45 15.36 -2.97
CA LYS A 230 11.20 13.95 -3.25
C LYS A 230 9.69 13.66 -3.32
N ARG A 231 9.30 12.71 -4.17
CA ARG A 231 7.91 12.24 -4.19
C ARG A 231 7.60 11.42 -2.93
N VAL A 232 7.03 12.07 -1.93
CA VAL A 232 6.68 11.45 -0.64
C VAL A 232 5.29 10.81 -0.69
N SER A 233 5.16 9.64 -0.10
CA SER A 233 3.90 8.91 0.11
C SER A 233 3.97 8.14 1.43
N MET A 234 2.86 7.56 1.88
CA MET A 234 2.86 6.68 3.06
C MET A 234 3.80 5.47 2.89
N HIS A 235 3.97 4.99 1.66
CA HIS A 235 4.96 3.94 1.37
C HIS A 235 6.39 4.43 1.50
N THR A 236 6.66 5.70 1.18
CA THR A 236 7.98 6.30 1.36
C THR A 236 8.40 6.31 2.84
N LEU A 237 7.50 6.65 3.77
CA LEU A 237 7.77 6.57 5.20
C LEU A 237 8.12 5.15 5.66
N ARG A 238 7.37 4.17 5.19
CA ARG A 238 7.63 2.76 5.48
C ARG A 238 8.94 2.27 4.85
N HIS A 239 9.30 2.73 3.66
CA HIS A 239 10.60 2.44 3.04
C HIS A 239 11.75 3.05 3.85
N SER A 240 11.58 4.32 4.27
CA SER A 240 12.57 5.01 5.12
C SER A 240 12.75 4.30 6.47
N TYR A 241 11.66 3.88 7.12
CA TYR A 241 11.74 3.07 8.34
C TYR A 241 12.59 1.80 8.14
N ALA A 242 12.29 1.03 7.10
CA ALA A 242 13.01 -0.21 6.83
C ALA A 242 14.48 0.03 6.51
N THR A 243 14.79 1.05 5.73
CA THR A 243 16.18 1.42 5.38
C THR A 243 16.93 1.89 6.61
N HIS A 244 16.34 2.75 7.45
CA HIS A 244 16.98 3.23 8.68
C HIS A 244 17.21 2.13 9.72
N LEU A 245 16.37 1.07 9.76
CA LEU A 245 16.66 -0.11 10.59
C LEU A 245 17.84 -0.91 10.05
N LEU A 246 17.96 -1.06 8.73
CA LEU A 246 19.13 -1.71 8.12
C LEU A 246 20.41 -0.92 8.42
N GLU A 247 20.39 0.41 8.33
CA GLU A 247 21.48 1.29 8.67
C GLU A 247 21.88 1.20 10.16
N GLN A 248 20.92 0.82 11.02
CA GLN A 248 21.17 0.47 12.43
C GLN A 248 21.64 -0.98 12.63
N LYS A 249 21.97 -1.70 11.55
CA LYS A 249 22.44 -3.10 11.57
C LYS A 249 21.42 -4.10 12.10
N VAL A 250 20.11 -3.75 12.05
CA VAL A 250 19.06 -4.68 12.39
C VAL A 250 18.98 -5.77 11.31
N ASP A 251 18.92 -7.01 11.73
CA ASP A 251 18.85 -8.16 10.81
C ASP A 251 17.63 -8.05 9.87
N VAL A 252 17.84 -8.36 8.59
CA VAL A 252 16.81 -8.24 7.55
C VAL A 252 15.60 -9.14 7.81
N ARG A 253 15.76 -10.26 8.52
CA ARG A 253 14.66 -11.14 8.92
C ARG A 253 13.81 -10.52 10.02
N VAL A 254 14.43 -9.83 10.96
CA VAL A 254 13.71 -9.06 11.98
C VAL A 254 12.89 -7.97 11.32
N ILE A 255 13.47 -7.22 10.38
CA ILE A 255 12.77 -6.20 9.60
C ILE A 255 11.62 -6.82 8.79
N GLN A 256 11.80 -8.01 8.21
CA GLN A 256 10.76 -8.73 7.50
C GLN A 256 9.55 -9.00 8.41
N VAL A 257 9.79 -9.45 9.63
CA VAL A 257 8.74 -9.73 10.64
C VAL A 257 8.04 -8.43 11.04
N LEU A 258 8.80 -7.39 11.42
CA LEU A 258 8.26 -6.09 11.82
C LEU A 258 7.36 -5.49 10.72
N LEU A 259 7.76 -5.60 9.47
CA LEU A 259 6.98 -5.13 8.33
C LEU A 259 5.83 -6.07 7.93
N GLY A 260 5.81 -7.31 8.37
CA GLY A 260 4.85 -8.32 7.93
C GLY A 260 4.96 -8.60 6.42
N HIS A 261 6.18 -8.78 5.91
CA HIS A 261 6.42 -9.18 4.53
C HIS A 261 6.37 -10.71 4.40
N LYS A 262 5.56 -11.21 3.47
CA LYS A 262 5.45 -12.67 3.22
C LYS A 262 6.70 -13.25 2.55
N ARG A 263 7.46 -12.42 1.82
CA ARG A 263 8.65 -12.83 1.06
C ARG A 263 9.84 -11.97 1.47
N LEU A 264 10.98 -12.60 1.66
CA LEU A 264 12.21 -11.93 2.05
C LEU A 264 12.68 -10.95 0.96
N GLU A 265 12.48 -11.28 -0.32
CA GLU A 265 12.88 -10.43 -1.45
C GLU A 265 12.23 -9.04 -1.40
N THR A 266 11.07 -8.92 -0.75
CA THR A 266 10.41 -7.62 -0.54
C THR A 266 11.18 -6.77 0.47
N THR A 267 11.83 -7.38 1.45
CA THR A 267 12.64 -6.69 2.46
C THR A 267 14.06 -6.46 1.97
N ALA A 268 14.62 -7.45 1.27
CA ALA A 268 15.97 -7.35 0.68
C ALA A 268 16.11 -6.18 -0.32
N LEU A 269 15.02 -5.67 -0.88
CA LEU A 269 15.06 -4.46 -1.71
C LEU A 269 15.63 -3.24 -0.96
N TYR A 270 15.48 -3.18 0.36
CA TYR A 270 15.99 -2.06 1.16
C TYR A 270 17.51 -2.08 1.30
N THR A 271 18.16 -3.23 1.17
CA THR A 271 19.65 -3.31 1.20
C THR A 271 20.28 -2.55 0.04
N GLN A 272 19.54 -2.41 -1.08
CA GLN A 272 20.01 -1.68 -2.27
C GLN A 272 20.03 -0.15 -2.09
N VAL A 273 19.37 0.37 -1.05
CA VAL A 273 19.24 1.82 -0.79
C VAL A 273 19.80 2.22 0.59
N ALA A 274 20.24 1.27 1.41
CA ALA A 274 20.90 1.50 2.68
C ALA A 274 22.37 1.88 2.42
N THR A 275 22.61 3.13 2.07
CA THR A 275 23.95 3.62 1.64
C THR A 275 24.98 3.61 2.76
N GLU A 276 24.59 3.73 4.02
CA GLU A 276 25.50 3.63 5.17
C GLU A 276 26.08 2.22 5.28
N VAL A 277 25.26 1.18 5.09
CA VAL A 277 25.72 -0.22 5.07
C VAL A 277 26.75 -0.45 3.97
N LEU A 278 26.53 0.13 2.79
CA LEU A 278 27.46 0.01 1.66
C LEU A 278 28.80 0.72 1.94
N ARG A 279 28.79 1.83 2.68
CA ARG A 279 30.02 2.58 3.07
C ARG A 279 30.85 1.85 4.09
N GLU A 280 30.26 0.99 4.90
CA GLU A 280 30.98 0.20 5.92
C GLU A 280 31.67 -1.04 5.33
N VAL A 281 31.32 -1.44 4.11
CA VAL A 281 31.98 -2.57 3.44
C VAL A 281 33.33 -2.11 2.91
N THR A 282 34.38 -2.68 3.47
CA THR A 282 35.76 -2.45 2.97
C THR A 282 35.93 -3.13 1.62
N SER A 283 36.39 -2.38 0.62
CA SER A 283 36.68 -2.93 -0.70
C SER A 283 37.77 -3.99 -0.61
N PRO A 284 37.64 -5.16 -1.27
CA PRO A 284 38.73 -6.11 -1.39
C PRO A 284 40.02 -5.50 -1.91
N LEU A 285 39.95 -4.41 -2.70
CA LEU A 285 41.13 -3.68 -3.18
C LEU A 285 41.88 -2.98 -2.04
N GLU A 286 41.19 -2.53 -0.98
CA GLU A 286 41.84 -1.93 0.18
C GLU A 286 42.62 -2.98 1.00
N SER A 287 42.11 -4.20 1.10
CA SER A 287 42.79 -5.29 1.78
C SER A 287 44.07 -5.73 1.09
N LEU A 288 44.20 -5.55 -0.23
CA LEU A 288 45.45 -5.80 -0.96
C LEU A 288 46.56 -4.82 -0.60
N ARG A 289 46.23 -3.58 -0.19
CA ARG A 289 47.24 -2.59 0.29
C ARG A 289 47.72 -2.84 1.71
N ALA A 290 46.94 -3.49 2.54
CA ALA A 290 47.33 -3.83 3.91
C ALA A 290 48.27 -5.05 4.00
N SER A 291 48.43 -5.80 2.89
CA SER A 291 49.30 -6.98 2.79
C SER A 291 50.63 -6.70 2.09
N ALA A 292 50.94 -5.45 1.75
CA ALA A 292 52.18 -4.97 1.18
C ALA A 292 52.89 -4.03 2.16
#